data_caeb1f686a8f759d6f8a69a24f689eb0
#
_entry.id   caeb1f686a8f759d6f8a69a24f689eb0
#
_cell.length_a   1.000
_cell.length_b   1.000
_cell.length_c   1.000
_cell.angle_alpha   90.00
_cell.angle_beta   90.00
_cell.angle_gamma   90.00
#
_symmetry.space_group_name_H-M   'P 1'
#
loop_
_entity.id
_entity.type
_entity.pdbx_description
1 polymer ?
#
loop_
_entity_poly.entity_id
_entity_poly.type
_entity_poly.pdbx_seq_one_letter_code
_entity_poly.pdbx_strand_id
1 'polypeptide(L)'
;MVTLGLLAAFVSTIAVSSVFTYAGAQSAIPRASPSQSTPELQTAVGGKMEFDAASIKPSLPDTHPRANFSLNIDDDTLPQGGLLSAMNRPLTVYINFAYRVMPTREQEDATVAHLPKWVAEQGFDFEARAEGSPAKDQARLMMQSLLADRFKLAVHFETKDVPVLVVVLDKPGKLGPRIRAHSEGPSCDTKFEIPSDRSSHSVPPGGFLPFCGGVTMIPGPNHTVLLGARNVDMEHIASYLPALESEGRPVVDGTGLSGTFDFSINWAPSTSPATDAPLDNSGVTFEEALREQLGFKLKSSRASIRTLVIDHVEQLSPN
;
A
#
# COMPACT_ATOMS: atom_id res chain seq x y z
N MET A 1 49.80 -60.62 57.94
CA MET A 1 48.83 -61.08 56.90
C MET A 1 47.74 -60.04 56.89
N VAL A 2 47.70 -59.28 55.82
CA VAL A 2 46.88 -58.10 55.63
C VAL A 2 45.60 -58.51 54.93
N THR A 3 44.46 -58.21 55.51
CA THR A 3 43.13 -58.41 54.87
C THR A 3 42.64 -57.03 54.35
N LEU A 4 42.48 -57.03 53.06
CA LEU A 4 42.01 -55.90 52.26
C LEU A 4 40.46 -55.85 52.29
N GLY A 5 39.87 -54.82 52.87
CA GLY A 5 38.43 -54.58 52.86
C GLY A 5 37.99 -53.81 51.60
N LEU A 6 37.06 -54.35 50.86
CA LEU A 6 36.45 -53.77 49.70
C LEU A 6 35.30 -52.86 50.14
N LEU A 7 35.40 -51.57 49.90
CA LEU A 7 34.30 -50.58 50.04
C LEU A 7 33.53 -50.56 48.69
N ALA A 8 32.29 -50.98 48.71
CA ALA A 8 31.36 -50.81 47.59
C ALA A 8 30.71 -49.41 47.68
N ALA A 9 30.99 -48.58 46.74
CA ALA A 9 30.31 -47.29 46.55
C ALA A 9 29.04 -47.47 45.73
N PHE A 10 27.88 -47.23 46.33
CA PHE A 10 26.61 -47.12 45.63
C PHE A 10 26.53 -45.77 44.93
N VAL A 11 26.55 -45.77 43.59
CA VAL A 11 26.24 -44.60 42.79
C VAL A 11 24.73 -44.59 42.53
N SER A 12 23.99 -43.71 43.19
CA SER A 12 22.60 -43.42 42.92
C SER A 12 22.52 -42.52 41.66
N THR A 13 22.13 -43.08 40.53
CA THR A 13 21.77 -42.32 39.36
C THR A 13 20.38 -41.69 39.53
N ILE A 14 20.31 -40.39 39.78
CA ILE A 14 19.07 -39.60 39.70
C ILE A 14 18.78 -39.35 38.24
N ALA A 15 17.77 -40.03 37.69
CA ALA A 15 17.23 -39.72 36.37
C ALA A 15 16.39 -38.44 36.46
N VAL A 16 16.94 -37.35 35.99
CA VAL A 16 16.20 -36.08 35.79
C VAL A 16 15.42 -36.23 34.49
N SER A 17 14.13 -36.56 34.61
CA SER A 17 13.20 -36.50 33.47
C SER A 17 12.91 -35.04 33.16
N SER A 18 13.58 -34.51 32.16
CA SER A 18 13.27 -33.18 31.58
C SER A 18 11.96 -33.29 30.79
N VAL A 19 10.86 -32.88 31.39
CA VAL A 19 9.60 -32.66 30.67
C VAL A 19 9.81 -31.40 29.83
N PHE A 20 10.10 -31.57 28.54
CA PHE A 20 10.01 -30.48 27.57
C PHE A 20 8.53 -30.14 27.36
N THR A 21 8.03 -29.16 28.10
CA THR A 21 6.80 -28.50 27.73
C THR A 21 7.08 -27.68 26.45
N TYR A 22 6.59 -28.20 25.32
CA TYR A 22 6.45 -27.40 24.11
C TYR A 22 5.43 -26.31 24.40
N ALA A 23 5.90 -25.15 24.85
CA ALA A 23 5.16 -23.92 24.76
C ALA A 23 5.07 -23.63 23.26
N GLY A 24 3.92 -23.91 22.68
CA GLY A 24 3.58 -23.45 21.34
C GLY A 24 3.72 -21.94 21.33
N ALA A 25 4.81 -21.44 20.77
CA ALA A 25 4.93 -20.03 20.43
C ALA A 25 3.86 -19.78 19.38
N GLN A 26 2.70 -19.30 19.83
CA GLN A 26 1.79 -18.57 18.96
C GLN A 26 2.61 -17.37 18.49
N SER A 27 3.05 -17.43 17.24
CA SER A 27 3.68 -16.28 16.57
C SER A 27 2.65 -15.16 16.62
N ALA A 28 2.83 -14.23 17.55
CA ALA A 28 2.08 -13.00 17.55
C ALA A 28 2.37 -12.36 16.19
N ILE A 29 1.33 -12.18 15.39
CA ILE A 29 1.39 -11.40 14.15
C ILE A 29 1.99 -10.06 14.53
N PRO A 30 3.08 -9.60 13.91
CA PRO A 30 3.66 -8.30 14.22
C PRO A 30 2.55 -7.26 14.12
N ARG A 31 2.33 -6.52 15.19
CA ARG A 31 1.42 -5.39 15.20
C ARG A 31 1.98 -4.40 14.18
N ALA A 32 1.23 -4.09 13.12
CA ALA A 32 1.60 -3.03 12.20
C ALA A 32 1.99 -1.80 13.03
N SER A 33 3.18 -1.27 12.81
CA SER A 33 3.61 -0.03 13.45
C SER A 33 2.56 1.03 13.11
N PRO A 34 2.01 1.76 14.07
CA PRO A 34 1.06 2.81 13.76
C PRO A 34 1.79 3.84 12.90
N SER A 35 1.41 3.95 11.63
CA SER A 35 1.75 5.11 10.81
C SER A 35 1.35 6.33 11.64
N GLN A 36 2.29 7.27 11.82
CA GLN A 36 2.11 8.43 12.68
C GLN A 36 0.78 9.12 12.31
N SER A 37 -0.02 9.44 13.32
CA SER A 37 -1.32 10.05 13.10
C SER A 37 -1.16 11.46 12.51
N THR A 38 -2.10 11.90 11.69
CA THR A 38 -2.13 13.24 11.08
C THR A 38 -1.87 14.38 12.08
N PRO A 39 -2.42 14.36 13.32
CA PRO A 39 -2.09 15.36 14.34
C PRO A 39 -0.63 15.35 14.76
N GLU A 40 0.02 14.18 14.79
CA GLU A 40 1.45 14.05 15.15
C GLU A 40 2.35 14.61 14.06
N LEU A 41 2.03 14.40 12.78
CA LEU A 41 2.75 15.00 11.65
C LEU A 41 2.58 16.52 11.63
N GLN A 42 1.37 17.05 11.82
CA GLN A 42 1.13 18.50 11.91
C GLN A 42 1.84 19.13 13.12
N THR A 43 1.87 18.45 14.25
CA THR A 43 2.58 18.92 15.46
C THR A 43 4.09 18.86 15.24
N ALA A 44 4.61 17.83 14.60
CA ALA A 44 6.04 17.69 14.29
C ALA A 44 6.56 18.76 13.32
N VAL A 45 5.71 19.27 12.42
CA VAL A 45 6.06 20.32 11.45
C VAL A 45 5.88 21.75 12.00
N GLY A 46 5.33 21.88 13.24
CA GLY A 46 5.27 23.18 13.92
C GLY A 46 4.09 24.08 13.51
N GLY A 47 3.06 23.58 12.82
CA GLY A 47 1.88 24.37 12.48
C GLY A 47 1.06 23.82 11.32
N LYS A 48 -0.03 24.50 11.02
CA LYS A 48 -0.91 24.21 9.87
C LYS A 48 -0.15 24.46 8.57
N MET A 49 -0.01 23.45 7.73
CA MET A 49 0.56 23.58 6.40
C MET A 49 -0.54 23.96 5.39
N GLU A 50 -0.29 24.98 4.60
CA GLU A 50 -1.22 25.48 3.59
C GLU A 50 -0.52 25.68 2.24
N PHE A 51 -1.28 25.61 1.15
CA PHE A 51 -0.83 26.06 -0.15
C PHE A 51 -0.76 27.59 -0.19
N ASP A 52 0.19 28.17 -0.90
CA ASP A 52 0.28 29.63 -1.11
C ASP A 52 -0.97 30.18 -1.80
N ALA A 53 -1.50 29.40 -2.74
CA ALA A 53 -2.76 29.63 -3.40
C ALA A 53 -3.40 28.30 -3.78
N ALA A 54 -4.70 28.17 -3.58
CA ALA A 54 -5.44 26.98 -3.97
C ALA A 54 -6.85 27.31 -4.43
N SER A 55 -7.29 26.62 -5.47
CA SER A 55 -8.66 26.61 -5.97
C SER A 55 -9.19 25.19 -6.05
N ILE A 56 -10.39 24.99 -5.58
CA ILE A 56 -11.14 23.77 -5.81
C ILE A 56 -12.58 24.15 -6.19
N LYS A 57 -13.09 23.56 -7.27
CA LYS A 57 -14.41 23.90 -7.82
C LYS A 57 -15.04 22.68 -8.46
N PRO A 58 -16.38 22.60 -8.58
CA PRO A 58 -17.05 21.56 -9.33
C PRO A 58 -16.52 21.52 -10.78
N SER A 59 -16.29 20.31 -11.29
CA SER A 59 -15.88 20.12 -12.68
C SER A 59 -17.04 20.36 -13.62
N LEU A 60 -16.72 20.86 -14.81
CA LEU A 60 -17.71 20.94 -15.89
C LEU A 60 -18.10 19.52 -16.38
N PRO A 61 -19.34 19.36 -16.87
CA PRO A 61 -19.75 18.14 -17.57
C PRO A 61 -18.72 17.75 -18.65
N ASP A 62 -18.54 16.47 -18.88
CA ASP A 62 -17.63 15.91 -19.90
C ASP A 62 -16.13 16.20 -19.71
N THR A 63 -15.73 16.74 -18.59
CA THR A 63 -14.30 16.88 -18.26
C THR A 63 -13.68 15.50 -18.05
N HIS A 64 -12.62 15.17 -18.81
CA HIS A 64 -11.90 13.91 -18.60
C HIS A 64 -11.02 13.98 -17.35
N PRO A 65 -11.02 12.90 -16.52
CA PRO A 65 -10.16 12.81 -15.34
C PRO A 65 -8.68 12.89 -15.71
N ARG A 66 -7.94 13.83 -15.12
CA ARG A 66 -6.49 13.96 -15.30
C ARG A 66 -5.84 14.61 -14.07
N ALA A 67 -4.55 14.40 -13.90
CA ALA A 67 -3.75 15.06 -12.88
C ALA A 67 -2.29 15.13 -13.35
N ASN A 68 -1.54 16.10 -12.84
CA ASN A 68 -0.11 16.22 -13.11
C ASN A 68 0.74 15.54 -12.02
N PHE A 69 0.12 14.93 -11.03
CA PHE A 69 0.74 14.13 -9.97
C PHE A 69 -0.14 12.95 -9.60
N SER A 70 0.43 11.94 -8.94
CA SER A 70 -0.31 10.78 -8.46
C SER A 70 -1.09 11.10 -7.20
N LEU A 71 -2.41 10.91 -7.25
CA LEU A 71 -3.34 11.04 -6.11
C LEU A 71 -3.50 9.71 -5.36
N ASN A 72 -2.40 9.03 -5.11
CA ASN A 72 -2.34 7.73 -4.46
C ASN A 72 -1.49 7.79 -3.18
N ILE A 73 -1.27 6.64 -2.55
CA ILE A 73 -0.46 6.51 -1.33
C ILE A 73 1.04 6.51 -1.58
N ASP A 74 1.48 6.44 -2.84
CA ASP A 74 2.89 6.37 -3.24
C ASP A 74 3.70 7.57 -2.77
N ASP A 75 5.01 7.37 -2.64
CA ASP A 75 5.99 8.42 -2.30
C ASP A 75 6.80 8.88 -3.52
N ASP A 76 6.21 8.75 -4.71
CA ASP A 76 6.74 9.28 -5.95
C ASP A 76 6.86 10.82 -5.91
N THR A 77 7.72 11.35 -6.76
CA THR A 77 8.02 12.80 -6.76
C THR A 77 6.86 13.63 -7.32
N LEU A 78 6.62 14.77 -6.69
CA LEU A 78 5.70 15.78 -7.20
C LEU A 78 6.35 16.58 -8.35
N PRO A 79 5.52 17.27 -9.19
CA PRO A 79 6.03 18.18 -10.21
C PRO A 79 6.92 19.28 -9.62
N GLN A 80 8.02 19.59 -10.31
CA GLN A 80 8.88 20.68 -9.91
C GLN A 80 8.14 22.03 -10.00
N GLY A 81 8.49 22.96 -9.10
CA GLY A 81 7.90 24.31 -9.06
C GLY A 81 6.56 24.41 -8.34
N GLY A 82 6.15 23.34 -7.63
CA GLY A 82 5.05 23.36 -6.66
C GLY A 82 3.65 23.56 -7.24
N LEU A 83 3.46 23.50 -8.57
CA LEU A 83 2.13 23.57 -9.18
C LEU A 83 1.52 22.18 -9.24
N LEU A 84 0.44 21.98 -8.49
CA LEU A 84 -0.34 20.75 -8.43
C LEU A 84 -1.71 20.95 -9.06
N SER A 85 -2.13 20.08 -9.96
CA SER A 85 -3.44 20.15 -10.59
C SER A 85 -4.05 18.76 -10.79
N ALA A 86 -5.35 18.67 -10.57
CA ALA A 86 -6.14 17.49 -10.86
C ALA A 86 -7.53 17.94 -11.33
N MET A 87 -8.11 17.24 -12.28
CA MET A 87 -9.40 17.59 -12.87
C MET A 87 -10.34 16.40 -12.81
N ASN A 88 -11.60 16.69 -12.57
CA ASN A 88 -12.71 15.75 -12.53
C ASN A 88 -12.43 14.53 -11.66
N ARG A 89 -12.01 14.78 -10.41
CA ARG A 89 -11.83 13.74 -9.41
C ARG A 89 -12.90 13.88 -8.32
N PRO A 90 -13.57 12.81 -7.88
CA PRO A 90 -14.48 12.87 -6.75
C PRO A 90 -13.74 13.27 -5.47
N LEU A 91 -14.49 13.82 -4.50
CA LEU A 91 -13.91 14.29 -3.24
C LEU A 91 -13.22 13.16 -2.47
N THR A 92 -13.73 11.93 -2.57
CA THR A 92 -13.11 10.75 -1.96
C THR A 92 -11.66 10.54 -2.37
N VAL A 93 -11.31 10.82 -3.64
CA VAL A 93 -9.92 10.69 -4.14
C VAL A 93 -8.99 11.70 -3.45
N TYR A 94 -9.43 12.95 -3.26
CA TYR A 94 -8.64 13.95 -2.54
C TYR A 94 -8.52 13.62 -1.05
N ILE A 95 -9.59 13.08 -0.44
CA ILE A 95 -9.56 12.63 0.96
C ILE A 95 -8.57 11.45 1.10
N ASN A 96 -8.67 10.45 0.24
CA ASN A 96 -7.78 9.29 0.25
C ASN A 96 -6.30 9.70 0.08
N PHE A 97 -6.02 10.63 -0.83
CA PHE A 97 -4.68 11.20 -0.99
C PHE A 97 -4.22 11.93 0.28
N ALA A 98 -5.05 12.85 0.81
CA ALA A 98 -4.71 13.69 1.95
C ALA A 98 -4.38 12.89 3.21
N TYR A 99 -5.10 11.80 3.45
CA TYR A 99 -4.95 10.96 4.64
C TYR A 99 -4.16 9.68 4.39
N ARG A 100 -3.57 9.54 3.19
CA ARG A 100 -2.75 8.39 2.77
C ARG A 100 -3.46 7.05 3.03
N VAL A 101 -4.69 6.94 2.57
CA VAL A 101 -5.49 5.71 2.68
C VAL A 101 -5.76 5.13 1.29
N MET A 102 -5.75 3.82 1.20
CA MET A 102 -6.12 3.06 0.00
C MET A 102 -7.20 2.05 0.41
N PRO A 103 -8.46 2.50 0.47
CA PRO A 103 -9.56 1.64 0.85
C PRO A 103 -9.79 0.57 -0.21
N THR A 104 -10.23 -0.62 0.21
CA THR A 104 -10.84 -1.56 -0.72
C THR A 104 -12.17 -1.00 -1.21
N ARG A 105 -12.68 -1.54 -2.31
CA ARG A 105 -14.00 -1.12 -2.83
C ARG A 105 -15.11 -1.24 -1.76
N GLU A 106 -15.11 -2.34 -1.02
CA GLU A 106 -16.09 -2.55 0.07
C GLU A 106 -15.95 -1.49 1.18
N GLN A 107 -14.71 -1.13 1.54
CA GLN A 107 -14.46 -0.08 2.53
C GLN A 107 -14.88 1.29 2.02
N GLU A 108 -14.61 1.59 0.74
CA GLU A 108 -15.03 2.85 0.12
C GLU A 108 -16.55 2.95 0.06
N ASP A 109 -17.24 1.91 -0.42
CA ASP A 109 -18.70 1.83 -0.45
C ASP A 109 -19.31 2.01 0.95
N ALA A 110 -18.74 1.36 1.96
CA ALA A 110 -19.19 1.51 3.35
C ALA A 110 -18.98 2.94 3.88
N THR A 111 -17.87 3.59 3.51
CA THR A 111 -17.58 4.97 3.91
C THR A 111 -18.55 5.94 3.30
N VAL A 112 -18.85 5.81 1.98
CA VAL A 112 -19.73 6.75 1.28
C VAL A 112 -21.22 6.48 1.48
N ALA A 113 -21.61 5.29 1.95
CA ALA A 113 -23.01 4.90 2.15
C ALA A 113 -23.80 5.86 3.07
N HIS A 114 -23.11 6.54 3.97
CA HIS A 114 -23.69 7.48 4.94
C HIS A 114 -23.51 8.95 4.55
N LEU A 115 -22.84 9.21 3.43
CA LEU A 115 -22.53 10.56 2.98
C LEU A 115 -23.47 11.03 1.86
N PRO A 116 -23.59 12.35 1.65
CA PRO A 116 -24.29 12.86 0.47
C PRO A 116 -23.64 12.33 -0.81
N LYS A 117 -24.44 11.94 -1.79
CA LYS A 117 -23.98 11.31 -3.04
C LYS A 117 -22.92 12.11 -3.78
N TRP A 118 -23.00 13.45 -3.72
CA TRP A 118 -22.04 14.31 -4.40
C TRP A 118 -20.58 14.09 -3.95
N VAL A 119 -20.34 13.53 -2.77
CA VAL A 119 -18.99 13.25 -2.24
C VAL A 119 -18.25 12.23 -3.12
N ALA A 120 -18.98 11.22 -3.61
CA ALA A 120 -18.44 10.15 -4.46
C ALA A 120 -18.72 10.36 -5.96
N GLU A 121 -19.80 11.06 -6.31
CA GLU A 121 -20.28 11.14 -7.69
C GLU A 121 -19.87 12.45 -8.40
N GLN A 122 -19.71 13.55 -7.66
CA GLN A 122 -19.38 14.85 -8.24
C GLN A 122 -17.85 14.98 -8.41
N GLY A 123 -17.42 15.29 -9.62
CA GLY A 123 -16.03 15.63 -9.90
C GLY A 123 -15.70 17.06 -9.47
N PHE A 124 -14.47 17.24 -8.99
CA PHE A 124 -13.91 18.55 -8.66
C PHE A 124 -12.59 18.78 -9.40
N ASP A 125 -12.38 20.02 -9.84
CA ASP A 125 -11.13 20.51 -10.36
C ASP A 125 -10.34 21.16 -9.22
N PHE A 126 -9.10 20.73 -9.06
CA PHE A 126 -8.16 21.22 -8.06
C PHE A 126 -6.95 21.83 -8.77
N GLU A 127 -6.54 23.01 -8.32
CA GLU A 127 -5.29 23.66 -8.71
C GLU A 127 -4.70 24.34 -7.49
N ALA A 128 -3.45 24.09 -7.19
CA ALA A 128 -2.77 24.69 -6.06
C ALA A 128 -1.29 24.94 -6.35
N ARG A 129 -0.75 25.96 -5.69
CA ARG A 129 0.67 26.29 -5.69
C ARG A 129 1.22 26.18 -4.27
N ALA A 130 2.33 25.48 -4.14
CA ALA A 130 3.12 25.44 -2.94
C ALA A 130 4.51 26.05 -3.19
N GLU A 131 5.13 26.60 -2.18
CA GLU A 131 6.47 27.13 -2.26
C GLU A 131 7.49 26.02 -2.61
N GLY A 132 8.34 26.29 -3.61
CA GLY A 132 9.40 25.38 -4.00
C GLY A 132 8.91 24.07 -4.62
N SER A 133 9.41 22.96 -4.10
CA SER A 133 9.02 21.61 -4.50
C SER A 133 8.75 20.79 -3.22
N PRO A 134 7.52 20.82 -2.71
CA PRO A 134 7.19 20.17 -1.46
C PRO A 134 7.34 18.64 -1.58
N ALA A 135 7.72 17.98 -0.50
CA ALA A 135 7.60 16.54 -0.40
C ALA A 135 6.11 16.14 -0.46
N LYS A 136 5.81 14.93 -0.92
CA LYS A 136 4.42 14.47 -1.08
C LYS A 136 3.64 14.48 0.23
N ASP A 137 4.28 14.16 1.36
CA ASP A 137 3.65 14.25 2.68
C ASP A 137 3.30 15.68 3.08
N GLN A 138 4.12 16.66 2.68
CA GLN A 138 3.79 18.07 2.88
C GLN A 138 2.55 18.47 2.06
N ALA A 139 2.48 18.03 0.79
CA ALA A 139 1.31 18.27 -0.05
C ALA A 139 0.04 17.60 0.50
N ARG A 140 0.17 16.40 1.11
CA ARG A 140 -0.94 15.74 1.82
C ARG A 140 -1.46 16.58 2.98
N LEU A 141 -0.57 17.14 3.82
CA LEU A 141 -0.95 18.03 4.93
C LEU A 141 -1.60 19.33 4.43
N MET A 142 -1.07 19.92 3.36
CA MET A 142 -1.68 21.09 2.72
C MET A 142 -3.07 20.78 2.17
N MET A 143 -3.25 19.60 1.58
CA MET A 143 -4.56 19.13 1.09
C MET A 143 -5.54 18.92 2.25
N GLN A 144 -5.12 18.37 3.40
CA GLN A 144 -5.99 18.25 4.59
C GLN A 144 -6.50 19.62 5.03
N SER A 145 -5.60 20.63 5.09
CA SER A 145 -5.97 21.99 5.45
C SER A 145 -6.98 22.56 4.47
N LEU A 146 -6.76 22.37 3.17
CA LEU A 146 -7.67 22.85 2.13
C LEU A 146 -9.05 22.18 2.23
N LEU A 147 -9.11 20.87 2.45
CA LEU A 147 -10.37 20.13 2.58
C LEU A 147 -11.14 20.56 3.82
N ALA A 148 -10.45 20.75 4.95
CA ALA A 148 -11.06 21.26 6.17
C ALA A 148 -11.63 22.69 5.99
N ASP A 149 -10.92 23.57 5.27
CA ASP A 149 -11.36 24.93 5.05
C ASP A 149 -12.54 25.04 4.05
N ARG A 150 -12.46 24.30 2.94
CA ARG A 150 -13.40 24.44 1.83
C ARG A 150 -14.65 23.58 1.98
N PHE A 151 -14.51 22.37 2.52
CA PHE A 151 -15.61 21.40 2.69
C PHE A 151 -15.98 21.18 4.15
N LYS A 152 -15.38 21.92 5.10
CA LYS A 152 -15.55 21.71 6.54
C LYS A 152 -15.32 20.25 6.92
N LEU A 153 -14.44 19.59 6.18
CA LEU A 153 -14.15 18.17 6.37
C LEU A 153 -13.62 17.92 7.79
N ALA A 154 -14.30 17.04 8.51
CA ALA A 154 -13.85 16.49 9.78
C ALA A 154 -13.77 14.97 9.65
N VAL A 155 -12.65 14.39 10.08
CA VAL A 155 -12.41 12.96 10.01
C VAL A 155 -11.72 12.47 11.28
N HIS A 156 -11.94 11.20 11.59
CA HIS A 156 -11.14 10.49 12.58
C HIS A 156 -10.77 9.10 12.08
N PHE A 157 -9.90 8.42 12.81
CA PHE A 157 -9.55 7.03 12.52
C PHE A 157 -10.12 6.11 13.59
N GLU A 158 -10.79 5.05 13.13
CA GLU A 158 -11.22 3.94 13.96
C GLU A 158 -10.36 2.70 13.69
N THR A 159 -10.21 1.88 14.72
CA THR A 159 -9.61 0.55 14.56
C THR A 159 -10.72 -0.49 14.59
N LYS A 160 -10.87 -1.24 13.49
CA LYS A 160 -11.88 -2.30 13.36
C LYS A 160 -11.20 -3.65 13.15
N ASP A 161 -11.70 -4.67 13.86
CA ASP A 161 -11.27 -6.05 13.64
C ASP A 161 -12.06 -6.65 12.47
N VAL A 162 -11.40 -6.83 11.35
CA VAL A 162 -12.03 -7.27 10.08
C VAL A 162 -11.33 -8.49 9.50
N PRO A 163 -12.04 -9.27 8.66
CA PRO A 163 -11.39 -10.31 7.86
C PRO A 163 -10.38 -9.70 6.90
N VAL A 164 -9.17 -10.25 6.87
CA VAL A 164 -8.08 -9.79 6.00
C VAL A 164 -7.40 -10.97 5.31
N LEU A 165 -6.62 -10.66 4.28
CA LEU A 165 -5.59 -11.55 3.78
C LEU A 165 -4.24 -11.10 4.32
N VAL A 166 -3.41 -12.04 4.73
CA VAL A 166 -2.06 -11.79 5.23
C VAL A 166 -1.06 -12.30 4.19
N VAL A 167 -0.22 -11.42 3.67
CA VAL A 167 0.93 -11.84 2.84
C VAL A 167 1.95 -12.48 3.75
N VAL A 168 2.35 -13.70 3.44
CA VAL A 168 3.42 -14.40 4.15
C VAL A 168 4.38 -15.04 3.15
N LEU A 169 5.61 -15.34 3.60
CA LEU A 169 6.53 -16.12 2.80
C LEU A 169 5.97 -17.51 2.55
N ASP A 170 6.02 -17.99 1.29
CA ASP A 170 5.66 -19.38 0.97
C ASP A 170 6.62 -20.36 1.62
N LYS A 171 7.91 -20.05 1.58
CA LYS A 171 8.98 -20.81 2.24
C LYS A 171 9.78 -19.86 3.13
N PRO A 172 10.05 -20.22 4.42
CA PRO A 172 10.79 -19.36 5.33
C PRO A 172 12.12 -18.88 4.74
N GLY A 173 12.37 -17.58 4.80
CA GLY A 173 13.61 -16.95 4.38
C GLY A 173 13.90 -16.99 2.87
N LYS A 174 12.95 -17.42 2.02
CA LYS A 174 13.17 -17.54 0.58
C LYS A 174 12.24 -16.60 -0.18
N LEU A 175 12.84 -15.63 -0.87
CA LEU A 175 12.18 -14.78 -1.86
C LEU A 175 12.13 -15.44 -3.24
N GLY A 176 11.18 -15.03 -4.06
CA GLY A 176 11.11 -15.42 -5.46
C GLY A 176 12.11 -14.63 -6.33
N PRO A 177 12.25 -14.99 -7.60
CA PRO A 177 13.23 -14.38 -8.51
C PRO A 177 12.87 -12.94 -8.94
N ARG A 178 11.66 -12.48 -8.68
CA ARG A 178 11.18 -11.16 -9.11
C ARG A 178 10.93 -10.19 -7.94
N ILE A 179 11.60 -10.41 -6.83
CA ILE A 179 11.70 -9.49 -5.71
C ILE A 179 13.11 -9.55 -5.12
N ARG A 180 13.64 -8.38 -4.74
CA ARG A 180 14.96 -8.27 -4.07
C ARG A 180 14.95 -7.07 -3.15
N ALA A 181 15.89 -7.01 -2.21
CA ALA A 181 16.14 -5.80 -1.45
C ALA A 181 16.57 -4.67 -2.41
N HIS A 182 16.04 -3.46 -2.21
CA HIS A 182 16.37 -2.31 -3.07
C HIS A 182 17.87 -1.99 -3.07
N SER A 183 18.56 -2.21 -1.94
CA SER A 183 20.01 -2.04 -1.80
C SER A 183 20.86 -2.92 -2.74
N GLU A 184 20.28 -4.01 -3.27
CA GLU A 184 20.91 -4.91 -4.24
C GLU A 184 20.69 -4.47 -5.69
N GLY A 185 19.91 -3.41 -5.91
CA GLY A 185 19.54 -2.88 -7.22
C GLY A 185 20.20 -1.55 -7.53
N PRO A 186 19.96 -1.00 -8.73
CA PRO A 186 20.39 0.35 -9.08
C PRO A 186 19.65 1.38 -8.22
N SER A 187 20.31 2.51 -7.90
CA SER A 187 19.68 3.60 -7.15
C SER A 187 18.48 4.21 -7.89
N CYS A 188 17.60 4.89 -7.17
CA CYS A 188 16.48 5.62 -7.74
C CYS A 188 16.89 6.89 -8.52
N ASP A 189 18.13 7.36 -8.36
CA ASP A 189 18.68 8.51 -9.09
C ASP A 189 19.02 8.18 -10.54
N THR A 190 19.02 6.89 -10.90
CA THR A 190 19.24 6.45 -12.26
C THR A 190 18.05 6.88 -13.12
N LYS A 191 18.27 7.88 -13.99
CA LYS A 191 17.24 8.32 -14.95
C LYS A 191 16.95 7.17 -15.91
N PHE A 192 15.76 6.59 -15.78
CA PHE A 192 15.18 5.70 -16.78
C PHE A 192 14.41 6.54 -17.79
N GLU A 193 14.84 6.51 -19.04
CA GLU A 193 14.00 7.01 -20.13
C GLU A 193 12.89 6.01 -20.34
N ILE A 194 11.67 6.40 -19.93
CA ILE A 194 10.47 5.64 -20.28
C ILE A 194 10.30 5.84 -21.79
N PRO A 195 10.30 4.77 -22.60
CA PRO A 195 10.03 4.89 -24.02
C PRO A 195 8.72 5.64 -24.23
N SER A 196 8.71 6.67 -25.06
CA SER A 196 7.52 7.47 -25.36
C SER A 196 6.42 6.64 -26.05
N ASP A 197 6.79 5.50 -26.60
CA ASP A 197 5.89 4.50 -27.14
C ASP A 197 5.42 3.55 -26.01
N ARG A 198 4.25 3.85 -25.45
CA ARG A 198 3.56 2.99 -24.48
C ARG A 198 3.15 1.62 -25.05
N SER A 199 3.33 1.39 -26.36
CA SER A 199 3.06 0.11 -27.00
C SER A 199 4.21 -0.88 -26.85
N SER A 200 5.43 -0.43 -26.52
CA SER A 200 6.55 -1.31 -26.23
C SER A 200 6.49 -1.77 -24.77
N HIS A 201 5.81 -2.86 -24.52
CA HIS A 201 5.68 -3.54 -23.23
C HIS A 201 6.99 -4.22 -22.78
N SER A 202 8.13 -3.63 -23.07
CA SER A 202 9.42 -4.22 -22.73
C SER A 202 9.75 -3.90 -21.27
N VAL A 203 9.69 -4.93 -20.44
CA VAL A 203 10.29 -4.89 -19.10
C VAL A 203 11.78 -4.56 -19.27
N PRO A 204 12.32 -3.57 -18.54
CA PRO A 204 13.73 -3.24 -18.61
C PRO A 204 14.64 -4.45 -18.35
N PRO A 205 15.90 -4.42 -18.80
CA PRO A 205 16.87 -5.44 -18.42
C PRO A 205 16.91 -5.60 -16.90
N GLY A 206 16.74 -6.85 -16.42
CA GLY A 206 16.65 -7.16 -14.99
C GLY A 206 15.23 -7.42 -14.48
N GLY A 207 14.18 -7.18 -15.30
CA GLY A 207 12.82 -7.62 -15.00
C GLY A 207 12.05 -6.73 -14.01
N PHE A 208 12.57 -5.56 -13.63
CA PHE A 208 11.92 -4.62 -12.72
C PHE A 208 11.50 -3.35 -13.45
N LEU A 209 10.31 -2.84 -13.10
CA LEU A 209 9.84 -1.56 -13.63
C LEU A 209 10.69 -0.40 -13.06
N PRO A 210 10.92 0.68 -13.84
CA PRO A 210 11.83 1.76 -13.45
C PRO A 210 11.26 2.77 -12.45
N PHE A 211 10.07 2.51 -11.91
CA PHE A 211 9.37 3.46 -11.04
C PHE A 211 9.80 3.29 -9.59
N CYS A 212 10.35 4.35 -8.99
CA CYS A 212 10.79 4.39 -7.60
C CYS A 212 9.75 5.06 -6.71
N GLY A 213 9.52 4.49 -5.53
CA GLY A 213 8.61 5.04 -4.51
C GLY A 213 7.13 4.92 -4.86
N GLY A 214 6.80 4.33 -6.01
CA GLY A 214 5.44 4.17 -6.45
C GLY A 214 5.20 2.86 -7.19
N VAL A 215 4.02 2.27 -6.99
CA VAL A 215 3.58 1.04 -7.64
C VAL A 215 2.90 1.36 -8.96
N THR A 216 3.35 0.74 -10.02
CA THR A 216 2.81 0.95 -11.37
C THR A 216 2.32 -0.36 -11.95
N MET A 217 1.15 -0.30 -12.57
CA MET A 217 0.55 -1.41 -13.31
C MET A 217 0.49 -1.05 -14.79
N ILE A 218 0.98 -1.94 -15.63
CA ILE A 218 0.96 -1.78 -17.08
C ILE A 218 0.46 -3.06 -17.76
N PRO A 219 -0.16 -2.95 -18.95
CA PRO A 219 -0.46 -4.11 -19.77
C PRO A 219 0.83 -4.87 -20.11
N GLY A 220 0.82 -6.18 -19.96
CA GLY A 220 1.87 -7.09 -20.40
C GLY A 220 1.55 -7.75 -21.75
N PRO A 221 2.48 -8.55 -22.30
CA PRO A 221 2.22 -9.33 -23.51
C PRO A 221 1.15 -10.41 -23.26
N ASN A 222 0.46 -10.84 -24.32
CA ASN A 222 -0.53 -11.92 -24.27
C ASN A 222 -1.65 -11.69 -23.22
N HIS A 223 -2.19 -10.48 -23.14
CA HIS A 223 -3.25 -10.10 -22.20
C HIS A 223 -2.90 -10.27 -20.72
N THR A 224 -1.62 -10.29 -20.39
CA THR A 224 -1.17 -10.29 -18.98
C THR A 224 -1.14 -8.86 -18.43
N VAL A 225 -1.02 -8.79 -17.12
CA VAL A 225 -0.81 -7.54 -16.36
C VAL A 225 0.54 -7.62 -15.67
N LEU A 226 1.32 -6.56 -15.75
CA LEU A 226 2.57 -6.41 -15.04
C LEU A 226 2.42 -5.32 -13.99
N LEU A 227 2.63 -5.67 -12.73
CA LEU A 227 2.69 -4.76 -11.60
C LEU A 227 4.11 -4.74 -11.05
N GLY A 228 4.60 -3.58 -10.66
CA GLY A 228 5.92 -3.49 -10.05
C GLY A 228 6.25 -2.11 -9.53
N ALA A 229 7.27 -2.07 -8.70
CA ALA A 229 7.84 -0.87 -8.12
C ALA A 229 9.28 -1.10 -7.73
N ARG A 230 9.96 -0.01 -7.39
CA ARG A 230 11.28 -0.02 -6.77
C ARG A 230 11.26 0.85 -5.52
N ASN A 231 12.08 0.49 -4.54
CA ASN A 231 12.22 1.22 -3.29
C ASN A 231 10.89 1.39 -2.50
N VAL A 232 10.11 0.32 -2.40
CA VAL A 232 8.85 0.27 -1.64
C VAL A 232 8.94 -0.79 -0.54
N ASP A 233 8.34 -0.53 0.62
CA ASP A 233 8.29 -1.50 1.72
C ASP A 233 7.18 -2.54 1.52
N MET A 234 7.14 -3.54 2.38
CA MET A 234 6.16 -4.63 2.27
C MET A 234 4.73 -4.20 2.60
N GLU A 235 4.54 -3.23 3.48
CA GLU A 235 3.22 -2.67 3.79
C GLU A 235 2.64 -1.98 2.55
N HIS A 236 3.48 -1.22 1.85
CA HIS A 236 3.12 -0.56 0.60
C HIS A 236 2.79 -1.59 -0.50
N ILE A 237 3.61 -2.62 -0.69
CA ILE A 237 3.31 -3.72 -1.63
C ILE A 237 1.98 -4.36 -1.29
N ALA A 238 1.75 -4.74 -0.02
CA ALA A 238 0.54 -5.40 0.43
C ALA A 238 -0.71 -4.55 0.17
N SER A 239 -0.64 -3.22 0.32
CA SER A 239 -1.77 -2.31 0.13
C SER A 239 -2.31 -2.29 -1.31
N TYR A 240 -1.50 -2.63 -2.31
CA TYR A 240 -1.91 -2.71 -3.72
C TYR A 240 -2.55 -4.05 -4.10
N LEU A 241 -2.29 -5.12 -3.36
CA LEU A 241 -2.79 -6.46 -3.70
C LEU A 241 -4.33 -6.58 -3.67
N PRO A 242 -5.08 -5.87 -2.78
CA PRO A 242 -6.54 -5.94 -2.76
C PRO A 242 -7.20 -5.54 -4.09
N ALA A 243 -6.62 -4.60 -4.79
CA ALA A 243 -7.14 -4.12 -6.07
C ALA A 243 -7.02 -5.15 -7.21
N LEU A 244 -6.28 -6.24 -6.99
CA LEU A 244 -5.94 -7.19 -8.04
C LEU A 244 -6.88 -8.39 -8.08
N GLU A 245 -7.04 -9.15 -7.00
CA GLU A 245 -7.92 -10.34 -6.97
C GLU A 245 -8.26 -10.81 -5.54
N SER A 246 -8.30 -9.93 -4.56
CA SER A 246 -8.49 -10.30 -3.15
C SER A 246 -9.94 -10.35 -2.67
N GLU A 247 -10.90 -10.40 -3.58
CA GLU A 247 -12.34 -10.36 -3.23
C GLU A 247 -12.74 -9.15 -2.35
N GLY A 248 -12.04 -8.02 -2.52
CA GLY A 248 -12.31 -6.80 -1.77
C GLY A 248 -11.80 -6.80 -0.32
N ARG A 249 -11.16 -7.88 0.14
CA ARG A 249 -10.58 -7.94 1.50
C ARG A 249 -9.28 -7.14 1.59
N PRO A 250 -9.04 -6.40 2.68
CA PRO A 250 -7.74 -5.76 2.91
C PRO A 250 -6.63 -6.80 2.96
N VAL A 251 -5.46 -6.45 2.45
CA VAL A 251 -4.26 -7.27 2.54
C VAL A 251 -3.27 -6.59 3.46
N VAL A 252 -2.68 -7.35 4.39
CA VAL A 252 -1.70 -6.85 5.35
C VAL A 252 -0.38 -7.62 5.23
N ASP A 253 0.73 -6.96 5.52
CA ASP A 253 2.02 -7.61 5.57
C ASP A 253 2.16 -8.50 6.81
N GLY A 254 2.56 -9.73 6.61
CA GLY A 254 2.92 -10.71 7.63
C GLY A 254 4.20 -11.46 7.25
N THR A 255 5.00 -10.91 6.33
CA THR A 255 6.24 -11.56 5.87
C THR A 255 7.37 -11.47 6.90
N GLY A 256 7.33 -10.44 7.77
CA GLY A 256 8.41 -10.12 8.70
C GLY A 256 9.66 -9.56 8.02
N LEU A 257 9.58 -9.19 6.75
CA LEU A 257 10.66 -8.55 6.02
C LEU A 257 10.74 -7.06 6.38
N SER A 258 11.94 -6.52 6.48
CA SER A 258 12.20 -5.11 6.77
C SER A 258 13.00 -4.45 5.66
N GLY A 259 12.89 -3.13 5.54
CA GLY A 259 13.53 -2.34 4.48
C GLY A 259 12.66 -2.23 3.24
N THR A 260 13.26 -1.79 2.15
CA THR A 260 12.56 -1.55 0.87
C THR A 260 13.01 -2.55 -0.19
N PHE A 261 12.12 -2.78 -1.14
CA PHE A 261 12.27 -3.82 -2.16
C PHE A 261 12.04 -3.25 -3.55
N ASP A 262 12.69 -3.87 -4.53
CA ASP A 262 12.32 -3.81 -5.94
C ASP A 262 11.54 -5.08 -6.26
N PHE A 263 10.36 -4.96 -6.88
CA PHE A 263 9.57 -6.12 -7.27
C PHE A 263 8.88 -5.94 -8.62
N SER A 264 8.56 -7.05 -9.25
CA SER A 264 7.64 -7.09 -10.39
C SER A 264 6.90 -8.42 -10.41
N ILE A 265 5.61 -8.40 -10.67
CA ILE A 265 4.76 -9.58 -10.80
C ILE A 265 3.97 -9.49 -12.10
N ASN A 266 3.90 -10.61 -12.83
CA ASN A 266 3.17 -10.70 -14.10
C ASN A 266 2.21 -11.88 -14.03
N TRP A 267 0.92 -11.63 -14.32
CA TRP A 267 -0.13 -12.66 -14.31
C TRP A 267 -1.17 -12.42 -15.38
N ALA A 268 -1.99 -13.42 -15.64
CA ALA A 268 -3.14 -13.34 -16.50
C ALA A 268 -4.39 -13.07 -15.64
N PRO A 269 -5.02 -11.89 -15.75
CA PRO A 269 -6.22 -11.58 -14.97
C PRO A 269 -7.38 -12.49 -15.37
N SER A 270 -8.21 -12.87 -14.40
CA SER A 270 -9.40 -13.71 -14.62
C SER A 270 -10.52 -12.96 -15.35
N THR A 271 -10.53 -11.64 -15.24
CA THR A 271 -11.48 -10.75 -15.90
C THR A 271 -10.77 -9.65 -16.69
N SER A 272 -11.43 -9.10 -17.70
CA SER A 272 -10.92 -7.94 -18.43
C SER A 272 -10.94 -6.69 -17.54
N PRO A 273 -9.81 -6.00 -17.31
CA PRO A 273 -9.79 -4.75 -16.55
C PRO A 273 -10.68 -3.63 -17.13
N ALA A 274 -11.06 -3.74 -18.42
CA ALA A 274 -11.86 -2.75 -19.10
C ALA A 274 -13.37 -3.01 -19.02
N THR A 275 -13.80 -4.26 -18.87
CA THR A 275 -15.21 -4.66 -19.00
C THR A 275 -15.71 -5.58 -17.89
N ASP A 276 -14.88 -5.97 -16.95
CA ASP A 276 -15.15 -7.01 -15.93
C ASP A 276 -15.65 -8.35 -16.51
N ALA A 277 -15.48 -8.55 -17.82
CA ALA A 277 -15.89 -9.79 -18.49
C ALA A 277 -14.83 -10.88 -18.29
N PRO A 278 -15.26 -12.16 -18.07
CA PRO A 278 -14.31 -13.28 -17.98
C PRO A 278 -13.43 -13.37 -19.22
N LEU A 279 -12.13 -13.56 -19.02
CA LEU A 279 -11.18 -13.84 -20.10
C LEU A 279 -10.90 -15.34 -20.15
N ASP A 280 -10.95 -15.91 -21.34
CA ASP A 280 -10.44 -17.27 -21.58
C ASP A 280 -8.91 -17.20 -21.66
N ASN A 281 -8.28 -17.23 -20.49
CA ASN A 281 -6.86 -16.97 -20.34
C ASN A 281 -6.18 -18.16 -19.65
N SER A 282 -5.40 -18.91 -20.41
CA SER A 282 -4.60 -20.06 -19.90
C SER A 282 -3.28 -19.64 -19.25
N GLY A 283 -3.11 -18.37 -18.94
CA GLY A 283 -1.89 -17.83 -18.32
C GLY A 283 -1.77 -18.17 -16.82
N VAL A 284 -0.63 -17.79 -16.24
CA VAL A 284 -0.36 -17.93 -14.80
C VAL A 284 -1.34 -17.08 -14.01
N THR A 285 -2.03 -17.68 -13.05
CA THR A 285 -2.96 -16.97 -12.16
C THR A 285 -2.22 -16.02 -11.23
N PHE A 286 -2.93 -15.08 -10.62
CA PHE A 286 -2.34 -14.16 -9.65
C PHE A 286 -1.70 -14.89 -8.45
N GLU A 287 -2.37 -15.89 -7.89
CA GLU A 287 -1.85 -16.66 -6.76
C GLU A 287 -0.59 -17.47 -7.11
N GLU A 288 -0.57 -18.09 -8.30
CA GLU A 288 0.61 -18.79 -8.80
C GLU A 288 1.77 -17.82 -9.03
N ALA A 289 1.49 -16.68 -9.68
CA ALA A 289 2.49 -15.64 -9.91
C ALA A 289 3.05 -15.10 -8.59
N LEU A 290 2.20 -14.84 -7.60
CA LEU A 290 2.59 -14.38 -6.27
C LEU A 290 3.57 -15.36 -5.61
N ARG A 291 3.26 -16.66 -5.70
CA ARG A 291 4.10 -17.73 -5.12
C ARG A 291 5.40 -17.94 -5.90
N GLU A 292 5.32 -18.05 -7.21
CA GLU A 292 6.48 -18.43 -8.03
C GLU A 292 7.44 -17.27 -8.29
N GLN A 293 6.90 -16.06 -8.48
CA GLN A 293 7.69 -14.90 -8.83
C GLN A 293 8.17 -14.12 -7.60
N LEU A 294 7.34 -13.96 -6.58
CA LEU A 294 7.68 -13.22 -5.36
C LEU A 294 8.02 -14.12 -4.16
N GLY A 295 7.60 -15.39 -4.17
CA GLY A 295 7.79 -16.31 -3.04
C GLY A 295 6.80 -16.07 -1.91
N PHE A 296 5.65 -15.46 -2.20
CA PHE A 296 4.61 -15.13 -1.24
C PHE A 296 3.36 -15.99 -1.41
N LYS A 297 2.55 -16.05 -0.36
CA LYS A 297 1.18 -16.58 -0.40
C LYS A 297 0.27 -15.78 0.50
N LEU A 298 -1.01 -15.80 0.20
CA LEU A 298 -2.06 -15.19 1.00
C LEU A 298 -2.67 -16.18 1.97
N LYS A 299 -2.90 -15.74 3.21
CA LYS A 299 -3.60 -16.51 4.25
C LYS A 299 -4.77 -15.70 4.78
N SER A 300 -5.94 -16.30 4.87
CA SER A 300 -7.09 -15.71 5.53
C SER A 300 -6.82 -15.58 7.03
N SER A 301 -7.12 -14.40 7.59
CA SER A 301 -6.97 -14.07 9.01
C SER A 301 -7.94 -12.98 9.41
N ARG A 302 -7.84 -12.52 10.63
CA ARG A 302 -8.47 -11.30 11.12
C ARG A 302 -7.36 -10.37 11.61
N ALA A 303 -7.53 -9.08 11.38
CA ALA A 303 -6.62 -8.07 11.89
C ALA A 303 -7.35 -6.78 12.24
N SER A 304 -6.77 -6.05 13.17
CA SER A 304 -7.21 -4.70 13.51
C SER A 304 -6.71 -3.73 12.43
N ILE A 305 -7.64 -3.24 11.59
CA ILE A 305 -7.34 -2.31 10.51
C ILE A 305 -7.78 -0.91 10.93
N ARG A 306 -6.91 0.05 10.69
CA ARG A 306 -7.19 1.47 10.86
C ARG A 306 -8.00 1.95 9.66
N THR A 307 -9.21 2.44 9.90
CA THR A 307 -10.16 2.89 8.87
C THR A 307 -10.44 4.37 9.07
N LEU A 308 -10.41 5.15 8.00
CA LEU A 308 -10.80 6.55 8.00
C LEU A 308 -12.34 6.64 8.06
N VAL A 309 -12.84 7.47 8.96
CA VAL A 309 -14.27 7.80 9.10
C VAL A 309 -14.45 9.29 8.84
N ILE A 310 -15.42 9.63 8.00
CA ILE A 310 -15.78 11.02 7.71
C ILE A 310 -16.92 11.39 8.64
N ASP A 311 -16.65 12.30 9.60
CA ASP A 311 -17.63 12.77 10.59
C ASP A 311 -18.52 13.86 10.03
N HIS A 312 -17.94 14.73 9.19
CA HIS A 312 -18.63 15.88 8.65
C HIS A 312 -18.05 16.30 7.30
N VAL A 313 -18.90 16.71 6.38
CA VAL A 313 -18.53 17.29 5.10
C VAL A 313 -19.63 18.20 4.59
N GLU A 314 -19.27 19.39 4.10
CA GLU A 314 -20.18 20.35 3.50
C GLU A 314 -19.85 20.57 2.03
N GLN A 315 -20.86 20.84 1.22
CA GLN A 315 -20.66 21.22 -0.18
C GLN A 315 -20.05 22.63 -0.24
N LEU A 316 -19.21 22.85 -1.27
CA LEU A 316 -18.65 24.19 -1.50
C LEU A 316 -19.77 25.24 -1.60
N SER A 317 -19.63 26.32 -0.83
CA SER A 317 -20.50 27.47 -0.99
C SER A 317 -20.30 28.07 -2.38
N PRO A 318 -21.38 28.41 -3.08
CA PRO A 318 -21.26 29.20 -4.31
C PRO A 318 -20.49 30.49 -4.01
N ASN A 319 -19.47 30.80 -4.80
CA ASN A 319 -18.77 32.09 -4.73
C ASN A 319 -19.68 33.21 -5.26
#